data_c3bc51a3020918b70ed7b4a456335452
#
_entry.id   c3bc51a3020918b70ed7b4a456335452
#
_cell.length_a   1.000
_cell.length_b   1.000
_cell.length_c   1.000
_cell.angle_alpha   90.00
_cell.angle_beta   90.00
_cell.angle_gamma   90.00
#
_symmetry.space_group_name_H-M   'P 1'
#
loop_
_entity.id
_entity.type
_entity.pdbx_description
1 polymer ?
#
loop_
_entity_poly.entity_id
_entity_poly.type
_entity_poly.pdbx_seq_one_letter_code
_entity_poly.pdbx_strand_id
1 'polypeptide(L)'
;GSMFLLLAQMLERIVFYSISANFYFTLNSKPLQWTAVNTMSTTFLHSGFCFVFTMVGGILADTVIKKSTTVIIGYIFYIAYVGFIIIFQENKDSDSNNKLYSLCSHKTDKISHNIFNEACSNILIPTVIFCAIGSGLIKSVMASIGSDMAVKYWTYPSVFFNMYYWSLNVGSLISFAAITFIQQNVSKFYGFLAPGICLFLSFVLFLLGLPYYVVVPKSSKSTLNLVYRVYFEAFQKKFSKKKNLSEKVTNTATDDPINSTTQASFKTNDINTFYQQRADYPSYNAGYFNDSDNSSDETSTIVETTMSESTSDILFLDRSKIRFGGKFSEDDVEDVRKFSTTLILIAFIIPYWLLYFQMETTYMKQGFQLNSGVTISSKNLIIPAAWLSMIDILTIMFLLPILVRFVYPYLRKKNLYPDFIFRIVFGMILAVISMIAAGILQIYVDNDIANNRTITRLIGGTYFNQSNISIYSQVPQYFIIGISESQTIVAGLELACTQVPTSMQAVTNGIFWFSSGIGSFLGTALLNFSNLINKEDKNHFYYFFVLAIIQTVFILLLLPWIWKIRRNKKIHVITTSSTLTN
;
A
#
# COMPACT_ATOMS: atom_id res chain seq x y z
N GLY A 1 16.82 -7.65 -20.63
CA GLY A 1 16.65 -7.37 -19.20
C GLY A 1 15.19 -7.28 -18.80
N SER A 2 14.42 -6.38 -19.41
CA SER A 2 13.01 -6.13 -19.02
C SER A 2 12.15 -7.40 -19.05
N MET A 3 12.27 -8.25 -20.07
CA MET A 3 11.50 -9.50 -20.15
C MET A 3 11.83 -10.46 -19.01
N PHE A 4 13.10 -10.62 -18.64
CA PHE A 4 13.48 -11.45 -17.49
C PHE A 4 12.84 -10.96 -16.20
N LEU A 5 12.82 -9.63 -15.99
CA LEU A 5 12.21 -9.01 -14.82
C LEU A 5 10.68 -9.23 -14.80
N LEU A 6 9.99 -9.02 -15.93
CA LEU A 6 8.54 -9.19 -16.04
C LEU A 6 8.11 -10.64 -15.79
N LEU A 7 8.83 -11.61 -16.40
CA LEU A 7 8.55 -13.04 -16.20
C LEU A 7 8.87 -13.48 -14.77
N ALA A 8 10.00 -13.06 -14.21
CA ALA A 8 10.33 -13.34 -12.81
C ALA A 8 9.26 -12.80 -11.86
N GLN A 9 8.79 -11.57 -12.10
CA GLN A 9 7.74 -10.96 -11.31
C GLN A 9 6.40 -11.69 -11.45
N MET A 10 6.02 -12.11 -12.65
CA MET A 10 4.80 -12.89 -12.88
C MET A 10 4.82 -14.21 -12.10
N LEU A 11 5.92 -14.96 -12.18
CA LEU A 11 6.07 -16.23 -11.46
C LEU A 11 6.08 -16.03 -9.94
N GLU A 12 6.73 -14.98 -9.45
CA GLU A 12 6.73 -14.64 -8.02
C GLU A 12 5.30 -14.28 -7.55
N ARG A 13 4.50 -13.60 -8.37
CA ARG A 13 3.08 -13.33 -8.04
C ARG A 13 2.24 -14.59 -7.96
N ILE A 14 2.48 -15.60 -8.80
CA ILE A 14 1.82 -16.90 -8.65
C ILE A 14 2.05 -17.45 -7.25
N VAL A 15 3.29 -17.39 -6.75
CA VAL A 15 3.63 -17.88 -5.41
C VAL A 15 2.95 -17.07 -4.31
N PHE A 16 3.05 -15.75 -4.38
CA PHE A 16 2.47 -14.87 -3.37
C PHE A 16 0.97 -15.11 -3.20
N TYR A 17 0.22 -15.09 -4.31
CA TYR A 17 -1.22 -15.27 -4.24
C TYR A 17 -1.65 -16.71 -3.96
N SER A 18 -0.85 -17.73 -4.32
CA SER A 18 -1.15 -19.11 -3.95
C SER A 18 -1.04 -19.37 -2.43
N ILE A 19 -0.19 -18.59 -1.76
CA ILE A 19 -0.09 -18.60 -0.30
C ILE A 19 -1.22 -17.79 0.30
N SER A 20 -1.34 -16.49 -0.05
CA SER A 20 -2.33 -15.58 0.54
C SER A 20 -3.77 -16.07 0.37
N ALA A 21 -4.14 -16.52 -0.84
CA ALA A 21 -5.50 -16.94 -1.16
C ALA A 21 -6.00 -18.13 -0.34
N ASN A 22 -5.11 -19.07 -0.02
CA ASN A 22 -5.46 -20.26 0.74
C ASN A 22 -4.83 -20.30 2.14
N PHE A 23 -4.29 -19.19 2.62
CA PHE A 23 -3.68 -19.14 3.95
C PHE A 23 -4.71 -19.41 5.03
N TYR A 24 -5.89 -18.77 4.93
CA TYR A 24 -7.02 -19.08 5.79
C TYR A 24 -7.37 -20.58 5.77
N PHE A 25 -7.54 -21.15 4.57
CA PHE A 25 -7.87 -22.56 4.42
C PHE A 25 -6.80 -23.50 5.00
N THR A 26 -5.53 -23.19 4.80
CA THR A 26 -4.41 -23.99 5.30
C THR A 26 -4.38 -24.04 6.83
N LEU A 27 -4.64 -22.94 7.50
CA LEU A 27 -4.66 -22.85 8.96
C LEU A 27 -5.93 -23.45 9.58
N ASN A 28 -7.09 -23.27 8.95
CA ASN A 28 -8.37 -23.75 9.47
C ASN A 28 -8.64 -25.23 9.17
N SER A 29 -7.92 -25.85 8.21
CA SER A 29 -8.06 -27.26 7.85
C SER A 29 -7.01 -28.15 8.51
N LYS A 30 -7.20 -29.51 8.46
CA LYS A 30 -6.19 -30.46 8.96
C LYS A 30 -4.81 -30.21 8.34
N PRO A 31 -3.69 -30.34 9.11
CA PRO A 31 -3.61 -30.84 10.49
C PRO A 31 -3.85 -29.81 11.58
N LEU A 32 -3.82 -28.48 11.25
CA LEU A 32 -3.78 -27.38 12.22
C LEU A 32 -5.13 -27.15 12.91
N GLN A 33 -6.23 -27.15 12.16
CA GLN A 33 -7.60 -26.95 12.63
C GLN A 33 -7.78 -25.76 13.59
N TRP A 34 -7.10 -24.64 13.30
CA TRP A 34 -7.22 -23.45 14.13
C TRP A 34 -8.62 -22.85 14.06
N THR A 35 -9.02 -22.18 15.14
CA THR A 35 -10.30 -21.47 15.18
C THR A 35 -10.35 -20.40 14.08
N ALA A 36 -11.55 -20.06 13.62
CA ALA A 36 -11.74 -19.07 12.56
C ALA A 36 -11.11 -17.72 12.93
N VAL A 37 -11.23 -17.28 14.21
CA VAL A 37 -10.66 -16.01 14.70
C VAL A 37 -9.14 -16.02 14.66
N ASN A 38 -8.52 -17.09 15.18
CA ASN A 38 -7.06 -17.23 15.16
C ASN A 38 -6.52 -17.29 13.74
N THR A 39 -7.21 -18.01 12.86
CA THR A 39 -6.89 -18.13 11.44
C THR A 39 -6.94 -16.77 10.72
N MET A 40 -8.03 -16.02 10.91
CA MET A 40 -8.18 -14.69 10.32
C MET A 40 -7.14 -13.71 10.87
N SER A 41 -6.91 -13.70 12.19
CA SER A 41 -5.88 -12.84 12.82
C SER A 41 -4.50 -13.11 12.26
N THR A 42 -4.12 -14.39 12.09
CA THR A 42 -2.80 -14.76 11.53
C THR A 42 -2.70 -14.41 10.06
N THR A 43 -3.79 -14.51 9.28
CA THR A 43 -3.82 -14.07 7.87
C THR A 43 -3.60 -12.57 7.77
N PHE A 44 -4.26 -11.76 8.58
CA PHE A 44 -4.02 -10.32 8.64
C PHE A 44 -2.59 -9.98 9.06
N LEU A 45 -2.04 -10.66 10.07
CA LEU A 45 -0.67 -10.45 10.51
C LEU A 45 0.33 -10.79 9.41
N HIS A 46 0.12 -11.90 8.68
CA HIS A 46 0.96 -12.28 7.55
C HIS A 46 0.97 -11.20 6.46
N SER A 47 -0.21 -10.77 6.00
CA SER A 47 -0.33 -9.69 5.01
C SER A 47 0.29 -8.39 5.51
N GLY A 48 0.03 -8.02 6.77
CA GLY A 48 0.61 -6.83 7.40
C GLY A 48 2.13 -6.83 7.38
N PHE A 49 2.77 -7.92 7.80
CA PHE A 49 4.23 -8.04 7.80
C PHE A 49 4.81 -8.02 6.38
N CYS A 50 4.16 -8.67 5.40
CA CYS A 50 4.60 -8.59 4.00
C CYS A 50 4.70 -7.15 3.50
N PHE A 51 3.75 -6.28 3.87
CA PHE A 51 3.77 -4.88 3.46
C PHE A 51 4.70 -4.00 4.31
N VAL A 52 4.91 -4.30 5.59
CA VAL A 52 5.94 -3.63 6.40
C VAL A 52 7.33 -3.87 5.83
N PHE A 53 7.64 -5.11 5.48
CA PHE A 53 8.95 -5.45 4.90
C PHE A 53 9.16 -4.88 3.48
N THR A 54 8.12 -4.43 2.76
CA THR A 54 8.31 -3.67 1.51
C THR A 54 9.00 -2.33 1.77
N MET A 55 8.63 -1.63 2.83
CA MET A 55 9.30 -0.38 3.21
C MET A 55 10.75 -0.62 3.64
N VAL A 56 10.98 -1.67 4.44
CA VAL A 56 12.34 -2.07 4.86
C VAL A 56 13.20 -2.42 3.65
N GLY A 57 12.66 -3.18 2.69
CA GLY A 57 13.36 -3.52 1.45
C GLY A 57 13.75 -2.31 0.61
N GLY A 58 12.85 -1.34 0.46
CA GLY A 58 13.12 -0.08 -0.24
C GLY A 58 14.24 0.73 0.41
N ILE A 59 14.17 0.91 1.75
CA ILE A 59 15.21 1.62 2.50
C ILE A 59 16.56 0.92 2.39
N LEU A 60 16.61 -0.40 2.57
CA LEU A 60 17.85 -1.19 2.46
C LEU A 60 18.47 -1.06 1.07
N ALA A 61 17.67 -1.16 0.01
CA ALA A 61 18.13 -1.09 -1.37
C ALA A 61 18.64 0.30 -1.77
N ASP A 62 18.04 1.36 -1.24
CA ASP A 62 18.43 2.73 -1.56
C ASP A 62 19.60 3.23 -0.70
N THR A 63 19.76 2.73 0.55
CA THR A 63 20.74 3.29 1.50
C THR A 63 21.93 2.36 1.79
N VAL A 64 21.68 1.05 1.99
CA VAL A 64 22.69 0.12 2.57
C VAL A 64 23.31 -0.80 1.54
N ILE A 65 22.49 -1.55 0.78
CA ILE A 65 22.94 -2.60 -0.15
C ILE A 65 22.43 -2.34 -1.57
N LYS A 66 22.99 -3.05 -2.57
CA LYS A 66 22.54 -2.92 -3.96
C LYS A 66 21.12 -3.51 -4.13
N LYS A 67 20.30 -2.90 -5.00
CA LYS A 67 18.95 -3.37 -5.33
C LYS A 67 18.91 -4.87 -5.65
N SER A 68 19.79 -5.33 -6.53
CA SER A 68 19.86 -6.76 -6.90
C SER A 68 20.19 -7.67 -5.73
N THR A 69 21.09 -7.27 -4.84
CA THR A 69 21.47 -8.05 -3.64
C THR A 69 20.29 -8.15 -2.67
N THR A 70 19.51 -7.07 -2.50
CA THR A 70 18.31 -7.09 -1.65
C THR A 70 17.30 -8.10 -2.16
N VAL A 71 17.08 -8.17 -3.49
CA VAL A 71 16.17 -9.13 -4.11
C VAL A 71 16.67 -10.58 -3.91
N ILE A 72 17.98 -10.84 -4.07
CA ILE A 72 18.56 -12.17 -3.84
C ILE A 72 18.33 -12.62 -2.38
N ILE A 73 18.58 -11.75 -1.41
CA ILE A 73 18.31 -12.03 0.01
C ILE A 73 16.83 -12.36 0.20
N GLY A 74 15.93 -11.58 -0.43
CA GLY A 74 14.50 -11.85 -0.41
C GLY A 74 14.15 -13.24 -0.94
N TYR A 75 14.71 -13.67 -2.07
CA TYR A 75 14.50 -15.01 -2.61
C TYR A 75 14.97 -16.12 -1.68
N ILE A 76 16.11 -15.95 -0.99
CA ILE A 76 16.64 -16.95 -0.04
C ILE A 76 15.62 -17.19 1.09
N PHE A 77 15.13 -16.13 1.73
CA PHE A 77 14.11 -16.26 2.78
C PHE A 77 12.81 -16.86 2.26
N TYR A 78 12.39 -16.47 1.05
CA TYR A 78 11.13 -16.93 0.48
C TYR A 78 11.19 -18.41 0.08
N ILE A 79 12.29 -18.86 -0.54
CA ILE A 79 12.52 -20.27 -0.88
C ILE A 79 12.60 -21.12 0.38
N ALA A 80 13.25 -20.65 1.44
CA ALA A 80 13.31 -21.36 2.72
C ALA A 80 11.89 -21.58 3.30
N TYR A 81 11.04 -20.56 3.26
CA TYR A 81 9.64 -20.68 3.70
C TYR A 81 8.83 -21.67 2.84
N VAL A 82 8.88 -21.54 1.51
CA VAL A 82 8.13 -22.41 0.61
C VAL A 82 8.60 -23.86 0.72
N GLY A 83 9.91 -24.06 0.84
CA GLY A 83 10.48 -25.39 1.10
C GLY A 83 9.97 -26.01 2.39
N PHE A 84 9.90 -25.21 3.48
CA PHE A 84 9.33 -25.67 4.74
C PHE A 84 7.85 -26.09 4.60
N ILE A 85 7.01 -25.30 3.92
CA ILE A 85 5.59 -25.62 3.72
C ILE A 85 5.43 -26.88 2.89
N ILE A 86 6.24 -27.10 1.84
CA ILE A 86 6.20 -28.33 1.02
C ILE A 86 6.50 -29.56 1.89
N ILE A 87 7.59 -29.53 2.67
CA ILE A 87 7.96 -30.61 3.58
C ILE A 87 6.87 -30.85 4.62
N PHE A 88 6.25 -29.78 5.13
CA PHE A 88 5.14 -29.89 6.09
C PHE A 88 3.90 -30.58 5.53
N GLN A 89 3.64 -30.44 4.21
CA GLN A 89 2.47 -31.04 3.54
C GLN A 89 2.74 -32.42 2.93
N GLU A 90 4.01 -32.86 2.81
CA GLU A 90 4.38 -34.10 2.13
C GLU A 90 3.83 -35.37 2.81
N ASN A 91 3.71 -35.36 4.14
CA ASN A 91 3.51 -36.59 4.91
C ASN A 91 2.04 -36.84 5.35
N LYS A 92 1.09 -36.68 4.44
CA LYS A 92 -0.33 -36.88 4.73
C LYS A 92 -0.75 -38.37 4.76
N ASP A 93 -0.05 -39.23 4.03
CA ASP A 93 -0.50 -40.60 3.73
C ASP A 93 0.40 -41.73 4.29
N SER A 94 1.47 -41.42 5.01
CA SER A 94 2.38 -42.39 5.54
C SER A 94 2.47 -42.32 7.07
N ASP A 95 2.20 -43.46 7.71
CA ASP A 95 2.22 -43.65 9.17
C ASP A 95 3.34 -42.97 9.94
N SER A 96 2.93 -42.25 10.97
CA SER A 96 3.59 -42.07 12.29
C SER A 96 5.04 -41.51 12.40
N ASN A 97 5.82 -41.34 11.37
CA ASN A 97 7.24 -40.94 11.54
C ASN A 97 7.56 -39.47 11.36
N ASN A 98 6.65 -38.63 10.89
CA ASN A 98 6.93 -37.19 10.78
C ASN A 98 6.63 -36.48 12.10
N LYS A 99 7.68 -36.24 12.89
CA LYS A 99 7.61 -35.52 14.18
C LYS A 99 6.96 -34.13 14.04
N LEU A 100 7.15 -33.46 12.90
CA LEU A 100 6.62 -32.13 12.68
C LEU A 100 5.09 -32.16 12.47
N TYR A 101 4.58 -33.11 11.68
CA TYR A 101 3.15 -33.31 11.49
C TYR A 101 2.46 -33.74 12.78
N SER A 102 3.08 -34.70 13.53
CA SER A 102 2.55 -35.19 14.81
C SER A 102 2.55 -34.09 15.89
N LEU A 103 3.50 -33.16 15.85
CA LEU A 103 3.57 -32.03 16.76
C LEU A 103 2.43 -31.04 16.53
N CYS A 104 1.99 -30.88 15.25
CA CYS A 104 0.93 -29.98 14.86
C CYS A 104 -0.45 -30.63 14.74
N SER A 105 -0.53 -31.98 14.83
CA SER A 105 -1.79 -32.73 14.78
C SER A 105 -2.35 -32.88 16.19
N HIS A 106 -3.45 -32.18 16.47
CA HIS A 106 -4.13 -32.29 17.75
C HIS A 106 -4.69 -33.72 17.95
N LYS A 107 -4.17 -34.45 18.95
CA LYS A 107 -4.71 -35.73 19.42
C LYS A 107 -5.84 -35.59 20.46
N THR A 108 -6.18 -34.35 20.86
CA THR A 108 -7.14 -34.11 21.95
C THR A 108 -8.17 -33.06 21.55
N ASP A 109 -9.44 -33.34 21.88
CA ASP A 109 -10.63 -32.49 21.61
C ASP A 109 -10.67 -31.12 22.32
N LYS A 110 -9.55 -30.65 22.86
CA LYS A 110 -9.49 -29.35 23.51
C LYS A 110 -8.98 -28.32 22.51
N ILE A 111 -9.90 -27.53 21.99
CA ILE A 111 -9.64 -26.32 21.21
C ILE A 111 -8.76 -25.40 22.07
N SER A 112 -7.48 -25.28 21.73
CA SER A 112 -6.58 -24.34 22.38
C SER A 112 -6.97 -22.93 21.96
N HIS A 113 -7.27 -22.07 22.93
CA HIS A 113 -7.68 -20.69 22.69
C HIS A 113 -6.50 -19.74 22.47
N ASN A 114 -5.26 -20.21 22.50
CA ASN A 114 -4.09 -19.32 22.52
C ASN A 114 -3.04 -19.75 21.49
N ILE A 115 -2.94 -18.99 20.37
CA ILE A 115 -2.01 -19.24 19.26
C ILE A 115 -0.56 -19.37 19.75
N PHE A 116 -0.17 -18.62 20.80
CA PHE A 116 1.21 -18.56 21.28
C PHE A 116 1.62 -19.69 22.23
N ASN A 117 0.68 -20.52 22.68
CA ASN A 117 0.96 -21.60 23.64
C ASN A 117 1.13 -22.98 23.01
N GLU A 118 1.03 -23.09 21.69
CA GLU A 118 1.16 -24.35 20.98
C GLU A 118 2.59 -24.55 20.45
N ALA A 119 3.14 -25.74 20.64
CA ALA A 119 4.48 -26.09 20.13
C ALA A 119 4.56 -25.91 18.59
N CYS A 120 3.48 -26.15 17.87
CA CYS A 120 3.37 -25.91 16.44
C CYS A 120 3.48 -24.43 16.07
N SER A 121 2.88 -23.54 16.86
CA SER A 121 2.92 -22.09 16.63
C SER A 121 4.33 -21.53 16.73
N ASN A 122 5.15 -22.07 17.62
CA ASN A 122 6.55 -21.68 17.80
C ASN A 122 7.41 -21.95 16.56
N ILE A 123 7.01 -22.87 15.69
CA ILE A 123 7.67 -23.17 14.42
C ILE A 123 7.00 -22.40 13.28
N LEU A 124 5.68 -22.33 13.26
CA LEU A 124 4.92 -21.75 12.16
C LEU A 124 5.07 -20.22 12.11
N ILE A 125 5.04 -19.51 13.26
CA ILE A 125 5.13 -18.05 13.29
C ILE A 125 6.47 -17.54 12.72
N PRO A 126 7.66 -18.04 13.12
CA PRO A 126 8.91 -17.64 12.49
C PRO A 126 8.95 -17.90 10.98
N THR A 127 8.39 -19.01 10.51
CA THR A 127 8.36 -19.33 9.07
C THR A 127 7.48 -18.36 8.29
N VAL A 128 6.34 -17.94 8.85
CA VAL A 128 5.47 -16.90 8.28
C VAL A 128 6.22 -15.56 8.19
N ILE A 129 7.03 -15.23 9.18
CA ILE A 129 7.88 -14.04 9.15
C ILE A 129 8.93 -14.14 8.03
N PHE A 130 9.53 -15.31 7.79
CA PHE A 130 10.44 -15.52 6.67
C PHE A 130 9.75 -15.28 5.31
N CYS A 131 8.51 -15.75 5.16
CA CYS A 131 7.69 -15.43 3.99
C CYS A 131 7.51 -13.91 3.82
N ALA A 132 7.16 -13.22 4.89
CA ALA A 132 6.92 -11.79 4.89
C ALA A 132 8.20 -11.00 4.52
N ILE A 133 9.35 -11.35 5.10
CA ILE A 133 10.65 -10.77 4.74
C ILE A 133 10.93 -11.02 3.25
N GLY A 134 10.85 -12.28 2.82
CA GLY A 134 11.16 -12.67 1.45
C GLY A 134 10.31 -11.94 0.42
N SER A 135 8.99 -12.05 0.53
CA SER A 135 8.05 -11.41 -0.40
C SER A 135 8.12 -9.87 -0.33
N GLY A 136 8.29 -9.29 0.86
CA GLY A 136 8.39 -7.85 1.05
C GLY A 136 9.62 -7.24 0.38
N LEU A 137 10.81 -7.83 0.59
CA LEU A 137 12.06 -7.37 -0.02
C LEU A 137 12.00 -7.46 -1.56
N ILE A 138 11.45 -8.54 -2.11
CA ILE A 138 11.33 -8.73 -3.56
C ILE A 138 10.36 -7.70 -4.14
N LYS A 139 9.16 -7.57 -3.58
CA LYS A 139 8.05 -6.75 -4.10
C LYS A 139 8.43 -5.28 -4.27
N SER A 140 9.08 -4.69 -3.28
CA SER A 140 9.46 -3.28 -3.31
C SER A 140 10.59 -2.99 -4.29
N VAL A 141 11.59 -3.86 -4.34
CA VAL A 141 12.84 -3.60 -5.05
C VAL A 141 12.76 -3.99 -6.53
N MET A 142 12.02 -5.03 -6.89
CA MET A 142 11.80 -5.39 -8.29
C MET A 142 11.13 -4.27 -9.10
N ALA A 143 10.12 -3.61 -8.52
CA ALA A 143 9.49 -2.44 -9.15
C ALA A 143 10.50 -1.30 -9.37
N SER A 144 11.41 -1.09 -8.42
CA SER A 144 12.45 -0.05 -8.53
C SER A 144 13.49 -0.38 -9.61
N ILE A 145 13.95 -1.65 -9.72
CA ILE A 145 14.83 -2.09 -10.81
C ILE A 145 14.12 -1.89 -12.17
N GLY A 146 12.83 -2.24 -12.24
CA GLY A 146 12.01 -2.04 -13.42
C GLY A 146 11.90 -0.58 -13.84
N SER A 147 11.73 0.32 -12.89
CA SER A 147 11.70 1.77 -13.11
C SER A 147 13.03 2.28 -13.71
N ASP A 148 14.16 1.87 -13.11
CA ASP A 148 15.50 2.26 -13.61
C ASP A 148 15.71 1.81 -15.06
N MET A 149 15.25 0.61 -15.40
CA MET A 149 15.30 0.08 -16.78
C MET A 149 14.34 0.81 -17.72
N ALA A 150 13.14 1.15 -17.26
CA ALA A 150 12.14 1.85 -18.06
C ALA A 150 12.65 3.23 -18.49
N VAL A 151 13.23 3.99 -17.57
CA VAL A 151 13.79 5.31 -17.86
C VAL A 151 14.95 5.22 -18.85
N LYS A 152 15.79 4.18 -18.79
CA LYS A 152 16.98 4.06 -19.64
C LYS A 152 16.71 3.49 -21.02
N TYR A 153 15.79 2.53 -21.16
CA TYR A 153 15.66 1.72 -22.38
C TYR A 153 14.35 1.88 -23.12
N TRP A 154 13.34 2.52 -22.51
CA TRP A 154 12.01 2.63 -23.13
C TRP A 154 11.72 4.07 -23.53
N THR A 155 11.34 4.26 -24.79
CA THR A 155 10.92 5.58 -25.32
C THR A 155 9.74 6.15 -24.51
N TYR A 156 8.86 5.25 -24.06
CA TYR A 156 7.71 5.59 -23.20
C TYR A 156 7.72 4.70 -21.95
N PRO A 157 8.26 5.15 -20.82
CA PRO A 157 8.30 4.38 -19.59
C PRO A 157 6.93 3.87 -19.11
N SER A 158 5.86 4.59 -19.41
CA SER A 158 4.48 4.17 -19.10
C SER A 158 4.09 2.83 -19.72
N VAL A 159 4.62 2.49 -20.91
CA VAL A 159 4.36 1.18 -21.55
C VAL A 159 4.95 0.05 -20.72
N PHE A 160 6.18 0.22 -20.20
CA PHE A 160 6.80 -0.76 -19.33
C PHE A 160 5.97 -0.97 -18.04
N PHE A 161 5.52 0.10 -17.40
CA PHE A 161 4.70 -0.01 -16.18
C PHE A 161 3.36 -0.69 -16.45
N ASN A 162 2.75 -0.45 -17.60
CA ASN A 162 1.55 -1.18 -18.01
C ASN A 162 1.82 -2.68 -18.17
N MET A 163 2.93 -3.07 -18.82
CA MET A 163 3.32 -4.49 -18.95
C MET A 163 3.66 -5.11 -17.58
N TYR A 164 4.32 -4.35 -16.71
CA TYR A 164 4.62 -4.79 -15.33
C TYR A 164 3.32 -5.07 -14.56
N TYR A 165 2.36 -4.15 -14.61
CA TYR A 165 1.06 -4.32 -13.96
C TYR A 165 0.28 -5.52 -14.53
N TRP A 166 0.31 -5.72 -15.86
CA TRP A 166 -0.27 -6.90 -16.49
C TRP A 166 0.38 -8.19 -16.02
N SER A 167 1.71 -8.24 -15.89
CA SER A 167 2.40 -9.43 -15.41
C SER A 167 2.00 -9.81 -13.98
N LEU A 168 1.76 -8.82 -13.11
CA LEU A 168 1.25 -9.04 -11.76
C LEU A 168 -0.13 -9.70 -11.80
N ASN A 169 -1.05 -9.15 -12.59
CA ASN A 169 -2.43 -9.64 -12.66
C ASN A 169 -2.55 -11.01 -13.33
N VAL A 170 -1.74 -11.29 -14.37
CA VAL A 170 -1.70 -12.63 -14.97
C VAL A 170 -1.20 -13.66 -13.96
N GLY A 171 -0.15 -13.34 -13.19
CA GLY A 171 0.35 -14.24 -12.14
C GLY A 171 -0.70 -14.51 -11.05
N SER A 172 -1.41 -13.48 -10.59
CA SER A 172 -2.49 -13.64 -9.60
C SER A 172 -3.65 -14.46 -10.15
N LEU A 173 -4.06 -14.23 -11.40
CA LEU A 173 -5.13 -14.99 -12.06
C LEU A 173 -4.79 -16.48 -12.16
N ILE A 174 -3.57 -16.84 -12.59
CA ILE A 174 -3.11 -18.22 -12.64
C ILE A 174 -3.15 -18.87 -11.26
N SER A 175 -2.72 -18.13 -10.24
CA SER A 175 -2.75 -18.60 -8.85
C SER A 175 -4.16 -18.91 -8.39
N PHE A 176 -5.08 -17.96 -8.51
CA PHE A 176 -6.46 -18.15 -8.07
C PHE A 176 -7.19 -19.21 -8.88
N ALA A 177 -6.98 -19.27 -10.21
CA ALA A 177 -7.67 -20.23 -11.07
C ALA A 177 -7.17 -21.67 -10.88
N ALA A 178 -5.86 -21.89 -10.99
CA ALA A 178 -5.28 -23.23 -11.05
C ALA A 178 -4.76 -23.71 -9.68
N ILE A 179 -3.93 -22.90 -9.02
CA ILE A 179 -3.24 -23.39 -7.80
C ILE A 179 -4.22 -23.59 -6.65
N THR A 180 -5.16 -22.66 -6.44
CA THR A 180 -6.16 -22.80 -5.38
C THR A 180 -7.08 -24.00 -5.61
N PHE A 181 -7.39 -24.31 -6.86
CA PHE A 181 -8.14 -25.51 -7.20
C PHE A 181 -7.36 -26.79 -6.83
N ILE A 182 -6.07 -26.86 -7.18
CA ILE A 182 -5.22 -28.00 -6.84
C ILE A 182 -5.12 -28.14 -5.30
N GLN A 183 -4.94 -27.05 -4.57
CA GLN A 183 -4.83 -27.07 -3.10
C GLN A 183 -6.09 -27.57 -2.40
N GLN A 184 -7.27 -27.27 -2.92
CA GLN A 184 -8.54 -27.59 -2.27
C GLN A 184 -9.14 -28.91 -2.77
N ASN A 185 -8.98 -29.27 -4.05
CA ASN A 185 -9.67 -30.40 -4.67
C ASN A 185 -8.75 -31.60 -5.01
N VAL A 186 -7.43 -31.37 -5.16
CA VAL A 186 -6.50 -32.45 -5.55
C VAL A 186 -5.61 -32.84 -4.37
N SER A 187 -4.66 -31.97 -4.02
CA SER A 187 -3.73 -32.22 -2.92
C SER A 187 -3.06 -30.92 -2.48
N LYS A 188 -2.94 -30.72 -1.16
CA LYS A 188 -2.18 -29.60 -0.61
C LYS A 188 -0.71 -29.68 -0.97
N PHE A 189 -0.12 -30.87 -0.98
CA PHE A 189 1.28 -31.07 -1.34
C PHE A 189 1.58 -30.56 -2.75
N TYR A 190 0.87 -31.06 -3.78
CA TYR A 190 1.04 -30.58 -5.14
C TYR A 190 0.67 -29.10 -5.31
N GLY A 191 -0.30 -28.63 -4.55
CA GLY A 191 -0.73 -27.23 -4.54
C GLY A 191 0.30 -26.26 -3.97
N PHE A 192 1.27 -26.71 -3.15
CA PHE A 192 2.43 -25.92 -2.72
C PHE A 192 3.70 -26.24 -3.51
N LEU A 193 3.84 -27.46 -4.03
CA LEU A 193 4.98 -27.84 -4.86
C LEU A 193 5.04 -27.03 -6.16
N ALA A 194 3.90 -26.89 -6.87
CA ALA A 194 3.84 -26.14 -8.12
C ALA A 194 4.28 -24.66 -7.96
N PRO A 195 3.76 -23.87 -7.00
CA PRO A 195 4.30 -22.55 -6.70
C PRO A 195 5.78 -22.57 -6.28
N GLY A 196 6.24 -23.60 -5.56
CA GLY A 196 7.65 -23.76 -5.20
C GLY A 196 8.56 -23.84 -6.43
N ILE A 197 8.16 -24.60 -7.44
CA ILE A 197 8.85 -24.68 -8.74
C ILE A 197 8.81 -23.30 -9.43
N CYS A 198 7.67 -22.61 -9.41
CA CYS A 198 7.56 -21.25 -9.98
C CYS A 198 8.50 -20.26 -9.26
N LEU A 199 8.65 -20.35 -7.93
CA LEU A 199 9.55 -19.49 -7.18
C LEU A 199 11.01 -19.73 -7.56
N PHE A 200 11.41 -20.99 -7.66
CA PHE A 200 12.75 -21.35 -8.09
C PHE A 200 13.06 -20.86 -9.51
N LEU A 201 12.12 -21.06 -10.43
CA LEU A 201 12.24 -20.56 -11.82
C LEU A 201 12.29 -19.03 -11.86
N SER A 202 11.48 -18.36 -11.06
CA SER A 202 11.52 -16.88 -10.87
C SER A 202 12.91 -16.42 -10.45
N PHE A 203 13.50 -17.08 -9.46
CA PHE A 203 14.84 -16.78 -8.99
C PHE A 203 15.91 -16.96 -10.09
N VAL A 204 15.86 -18.09 -10.81
CA VAL A 204 16.75 -18.35 -11.95
C VAL A 204 16.64 -17.27 -13.02
N LEU A 205 15.42 -16.91 -13.42
CA LEU A 205 15.17 -15.84 -14.40
C LEU A 205 15.70 -14.49 -13.92
N PHE A 206 15.54 -14.18 -12.62
CA PHE A 206 16.10 -12.97 -12.04
C PHE A 206 17.63 -12.96 -12.13
N LEU A 207 18.30 -14.08 -11.81
CA LEU A 207 19.77 -14.21 -11.91
C LEU A 207 20.25 -14.08 -13.35
N LEU A 208 19.58 -14.70 -14.32
CA LEU A 208 19.89 -14.58 -15.74
C LEU A 208 19.72 -13.14 -16.25
N GLY A 209 18.82 -12.37 -15.64
CA GLY A 209 18.61 -10.95 -15.92
C GLY A 209 19.67 -10.01 -15.36
N LEU A 210 20.45 -10.42 -14.35
CA LEU A 210 21.42 -9.55 -13.64
C LEU A 210 22.39 -8.79 -14.56
N PRO A 211 23.00 -9.40 -15.60
CA PRO A 211 23.92 -8.70 -16.49
C PRO A 211 23.27 -7.55 -17.27
N TYR A 212 21.95 -7.59 -17.42
CA TYR A 212 21.18 -6.64 -18.22
C TYR A 212 20.50 -5.56 -17.38
N TYR A 213 20.54 -5.63 -16.04
CA TYR A 213 19.89 -4.65 -15.17
C TYR A 213 20.73 -3.38 -15.06
N VAL A 214 20.05 -2.26 -15.01
CA VAL A 214 20.70 -0.94 -14.87
C VAL A 214 21.16 -0.77 -13.43
N VAL A 215 22.44 -0.45 -13.25
CA VAL A 215 22.99 -0.08 -11.96
C VAL A 215 22.98 1.45 -11.86
N VAL A 216 22.10 1.99 -11.03
CA VAL A 216 22.06 3.42 -10.72
C VAL A 216 22.94 3.68 -9.51
N PRO A 217 23.88 4.67 -9.58
CA PRO A 217 24.68 5.03 -8.42
C PRO A 217 23.79 5.57 -7.31
N LYS A 218 24.13 5.25 -6.06
CA LYS A 218 23.37 5.68 -4.88
C LYS A 218 23.33 7.22 -4.79
N SER A 219 22.16 7.79 -4.54
CA SER A 219 22.05 9.21 -4.22
C SER A 219 22.68 9.50 -2.85
N SER A 220 23.60 10.49 -2.80
CA SER A 220 24.28 10.87 -1.56
C SER A 220 23.40 11.60 -0.55
N LYS A 221 22.22 12.05 -0.94
CA LYS A 221 21.28 12.79 -0.07
C LYS A 221 20.06 11.93 0.23
N SER A 222 19.96 11.44 1.46
CA SER A 222 18.75 10.80 1.95
C SER A 222 17.60 11.82 2.00
N THR A 223 16.57 11.56 1.23
CA THR A 223 15.35 12.40 1.16
C THR A 223 14.68 12.55 2.53
N LEU A 224 14.67 11.46 3.32
CA LEU A 224 14.14 11.49 4.69
C LEU A 224 14.94 12.43 5.60
N ASN A 225 16.26 12.55 5.39
CA ASN A 225 17.08 13.49 6.13
C ASN A 225 16.72 14.96 5.80
N LEU A 226 16.41 15.26 4.53
CA LEU A 226 15.94 16.60 4.15
C LEU A 226 14.62 16.92 4.86
N VAL A 227 13.64 16.01 4.84
CA VAL A 227 12.36 16.19 5.51
C VAL A 227 12.57 16.43 7.00
N TYR A 228 13.35 15.57 7.68
CA TYR A 228 13.66 15.72 9.10
C TYR A 228 14.29 17.08 9.41
N ARG A 229 15.31 17.51 8.65
CA ARG A 229 16.02 18.77 8.87
C ARG A 229 15.13 20.00 8.67
N VAL A 230 14.26 19.99 7.65
CA VAL A 230 13.31 21.10 7.39
C VAL A 230 12.30 21.21 8.53
N TYR A 231 11.73 20.08 8.99
CA TYR A 231 10.82 20.08 10.14
C TYR A 231 11.51 20.51 11.43
N PHE A 232 12.72 20.02 11.67
CA PHE A 232 13.49 20.36 12.87
C PHE A 232 13.83 21.85 12.93
N GLU A 233 14.27 22.45 11.82
CA GLU A 233 14.53 23.88 11.71
C GLU A 233 13.26 24.70 11.94
N ALA A 234 12.13 24.32 11.31
CA ALA A 234 10.84 24.99 11.52
C ALA A 234 10.39 24.95 12.99
N PHE A 235 10.62 23.79 13.65
CA PHE A 235 10.31 23.61 15.04
C PHE A 235 11.19 24.48 15.96
N GLN A 236 12.53 24.46 15.77
CA GLN A 236 13.44 25.28 16.54
C GLN A 236 13.06 26.76 16.45
N LYS A 237 12.76 27.26 15.28
CA LYS A 237 12.39 28.67 15.06
C LYS A 237 11.05 29.04 15.69
N LYS A 238 10.09 28.10 15.72
CA LYS A 238 8.81 28.32 16.41
C LYS A 238 9.02 28.56 17.92
N PHE A 239 9.91 27.79 18.54
CA PHE A 239 10.15 27.86 19.99
C PHE A 239 11.13 28.97 20.35
N SER A 240 12.16 29.25 19.55
CA SER A 240 13.07 30.38 19.78
C SER A 240 12.32 31.72 19.75
N LYS A 241 11.38 31.91 18.81
CA LYS A 241 10.56 33.13 18.73
C LYS A 241 9.62 33.27 19.95
N LYS A 242 9.14 32.15 20.49
CA LYS A 242 8.30 32.16 21.71
C LYS A 242 9.12 32.55 22.94
N LYS A 243 10.39 32.14 23.03
CA LYS A 243 11.31 32.49 24.13
C LYS A 243 11.66 33.99 24.08
N ASN A 244 12.01 34.52 22.90
CA ASN A 244 12.31 35.95 22.75
C ASN A 244 11.08 36.86 22.97
N LEU A 245 9.86 36.36 22.73
CA LEU A 245 8.63 37.11 23.04
C LEU A 245 8.34 37.12 24.54
N SER A 246 8.61 36.03 25.25
CA SER A 246 8.46 35.98 26.70
C SER A 246 9.53 36.83 27.42
N GLU A 247 10.76 36.87 26.93
CA GLU A 247 11.82 37.73 27.45
C GLU A 247 11.55 39.23 27.15
N LYS A 248 10.93 39.56 25.99
CA LYS A 248 10.51 40.94 25.75
C LYS A 248 9.36 41.39 26.62
N VAL A 249 8.42 40.51 26.97
CA VAL A 249 7.28 40.82 27.86
C VAL A 249 7.75 40.99 29.30
N THR A 250 8.80 40.28 29.72
CA THR A 250 9.41 40.45 31.06
C THR A 250 10.30 41.70 31.16
N ASN A 251 10.92 42.13 30.03
CA ASN A 251 11.81 43.31 30.04
C ASN A 251 11.08 44.64 29.74
N THR A 252 9.81 44.64 29.35
CA THR A 252 8.98 45.84 29.18
C THR A 252 8.26 46.27 30.45
N ALA A 253 8.51 45.57 31.57
CA ALA A 253 7.96 45.96 32.88
C ALA A 253 8.94 46.81 33.75
N THR A 254 10.14 47.10 33.26
CA THR A 254 11.10 48.01 33.94
C THR A 254 11.85 48.81 32.86
N ASP A 255 11.75 50.14 33.04
CA ASP A 255 12.63 51.19 32.49
C ASP A 255 12.20 52.06 31.32
N ASP A 256 12.26 53.32 31.62
CA ASP A 256 12.03 54.54 30.85
C ASP A 256 13.08 54.82 29.74
N PRO A 257 12.84 55.80 28.87
CA PRO A 257 13.54 55.94 27.59
C PRO A 257 14.75 56.85 27.63
N ILE A 258 15.93 56.45 27.16
CA ILE A 258 16.98 57.37 26.71
C ILE A 258 17.87 56.72 25.61
N ASN A 259 17.91 57.40 24.46
CA ASN A 259 18.97 57.52 23.45
C ASN A 259 20.08 56.46 23.31
N SER A 260 20.20 55.87 22.10
CA SER A 260 21.45 56.05 21.33
C SER A 260 21.42 55.29 19.98
N THR A 261 21.67 56.05 18.91
CA THR A 261 22.12 55.66 17.59
C THR A 261 23.41 54.87 17.66
N THR A 262 23.43 53.65 17.13
CA THR A 262 24.70 53.00 16.71
C THR A 262 24.49 52.23 15.41
N GLN A 263 25.11 52.74 14.35
CA GLN A 263 25.30 52.09 13.07
C GLN A 263 26.20 50.86 13.24
N ALA A 264 25.74 49.69 12.80
CA ALA A 264 26.58 48.52 12.60
C ALA A 264 26.73 48.27 11.08
N SER A 265 27.90 48.57 10.59
CA SER A 265 28.38 48.27 9.23
C SER A 265 28.53 46.74 9.08
N PHE A 266 27.82 46.12 8.15
CA PHE A 266 28.03 44.76 7.73
C PHE A 266 28.90 44.69 6.49
N LYS A 267 30.03 43.97 6.56
CA LYS A 267 30.95 43.70 5.45
C LYS A 267 30.31 42.69 4.46
N THR A 268 30.14 43.13 3.23
CA THR A 268 29.77 42.36 2.04
C THR A 268 31.02 41.71 1.44
N ASN A 269 31.36 40.47 1.81
CA ASN A 269 32.46 39.76 1.11
C ASN A 269 32.31 38.22 1.00
N ASP A 270 31.14 37.61 1.21
CA ASP A 270 31.02 36.15 1.13
C ASP A 270 29.91 35.58 0.20
N ILE A 271 29.38 36.42 -0.71
CA ILE A 271 28.24 35.97 -1.56
C ILE A 271 28.69 35.39 -2.91
N ASN A 272 29.91 35.63 -3.37
CA ASN A 272 30.32 35.29 -4.74
C ASN A 272 30.91 33.86 -4.93
N THR A 273 31.09 33.07 -3.89
CA THR A 273 31.69 31.70 -4.01
C THR A 273 30.68 30.59 -4.13
N PHE A 274 29.36 30.84 -4.01
CA PHE A 274 28.35 29.78 -3.97
C PHE A 274 27.62 29.53 -5.30
N TYR A 275 27.84 30.37 -6.33
CA TYR A 275 27.10 30.25 -7.60
C TYR A 275 27.81 29.48 -8.72
N GLN A 276 29.03 29.00 -8.53
CA GLN A 276 29.80 28.34 -9.61
C GLN A 276 29.79 26.80 -9.63
N GLN A 277 28.96 26.12 -8.87
CA GLN A 277 28.93 24.64 -8.86
C GLN A 277 27.57 24.00 -9.22
N ARG A 278 26.75 24.64 -10.04
CA ARG A 278 25.47 24.06 -10.46
C ARG A 278 25.17 24.26 -11.96
N ALA A 279 26.12 23.91 -12.81
CA ALA A 279 25.88 23.81 -14.24
C ALA A 279 26.26 22.39 -14.68
N ASP A 280 25.36 21.42 -14.51
CA ASP A 280 25.38 20.14 -15.27
C ASP A 280 24.24 19.24 -14.80
N TYR A 281 23.00 19.53 -15.23
CA TYR A 281 21.96 18.54 -15.44
C TYR A 281 20.88 19.11 -16.37
N PRO A 282 20.51 18.42 -17.46
CA PRO A 282 19.51 18.91 -18.41
C PRO A 282 18.10 18.85 -17.82
N SER A 283 17.44 19.99 -17.80
CA SER A 283 16.02 20.12 -17.52
C SER A 283 15.21 19.59 -18.72
N TYR A 284 14.32 18.61 -18.48
CA TYR A 284 13.32 18.21 -19.46
C TYR A 284 12.20 19.25 -19.52
N ASN A 285 12.22 20.03 -20.58
CA ASN A 285 11.10 20.90 -20.98
C ASN A 285 10.06 20.06 -21.73
N ALA A 286 8.85 20.03 -21.22
CA ALA A 286 7.66 19.70 -22.01
C ALA A 286 7.34 20.93 -22.86
N GLY A 287 7.59 20.83 -24.18
CA GLY A 287 7.31 21.89 -25.12
C GLY A 287 5.82 22.12 -25.36
N TYR A 288 5.46 23.38 -25.49
CA TYR A 288 4.43 23.83 -26.44
C TYR A 288 4.69 25.29 -26.86
N PHE A 289 4.96 25.42 -28.16
CA PHE A 289 4.74 26.54 -29.12
C PHE A 289 5.41 27.91 -28.97
N ASN A 290 6.02 28.24 -30.11
CA ASN A 290 6.58 29.47 -30.61
C ASN A 290 5.66 30.69 -30.47
N ASP A 291 6.23 31.88 -30.27
CA ASP A 291 6.49 32.78 -31.36
C ASP A 291 7.39 33.97 -30.96
N SER A 292 8.16 34.28 -31.94
CA SER A 292 9.06 35.38 -32.26
C SER A 292 8.94 36.74 -31.56
N ASP A 293 10.13 37.33 -31.45
CA ASP A 293 10.59 38.68 -31.78
C ASP A 293 10.89 39.71 -30.69
N ASN A 294 12.16 40.14 -30.78
CA ASN A 294 12.75 41.48 -30.62
C ASN A 294 12.98 42.13 -29.24
N SER A 295 14.29 42.16 -28.97
CA SER A 295 15.10 43.29 -28.53
C SER A 295 14.48 44.46 -27.75
N SER A 296 14.99 44.69 -26.57
CA SER A 296 15.63 45.99 -26.20
C SER A 296 16.10 45.97 -24.74
N ASP A 297 17.30 46.49 -24.53
CA ASP A 297 17.91 46.84 -23.27
C ASP A 297 17.02 47.79 -22.47
N GLU A 298 16.70 47.39 -21.22
CA GLU A 298 16.39 48.37 -20.18
C GLU A 298 16.90 47.89 -18.82
N THR A 299 17.85 48.66 -18.31
CA THR A 299 18.33 48.68 -16.93
C THR A 299 17.17 48.85 -15.95
N SER A 300 16.69 47.79 -15.34
CA SER A 300 15.68 47.89 -14.27
C SER A 300 16.35 47.97 -12.90
N THR A 301 16.24 49.13 -12.33
CA THR A 301 16.49 49.47 -10.92
C THR A 301 15.71 48.49 -10.02
N ILE A 302 16.44 47.73 -9.21
CA ILE A 302 15.83 46.87 -8.18
C ILE A 302 15.27 47.80 -7.10
N VAL A 303 13.98 47.99 -7.10
CA VAL A 303 13.25 48.58 -5.97
C VAL A 303 13.04 47.44 -4.95
N GLU A 304 13.82 47.45 -3.88
CA GLU A 304 13.55 46.68 -2.67
C GLU A 304 12.23 47.16 -2.05
N THR A 305 11.13 46.52 -2.43
CA THR A 305 9.89 46.67 -1.70
C THR A 305 9.95 45.75 -0.48
N THR A 306 10.42 46.27 0.64
CA THR A 306 10.23 45.67 1.96
C THR A 306 8.73 45.65 2.29
N MET A 307 8.01 44.65 1.83
CA MET A 307 6.69 44.34 2.39
C MET A 307 6.86 43.78 3.80
N SER A 308 6.54 44.60 4.79
CA SER A 308 6.30 44.15 6.16
C SER A 308 4.99 43.31 6.18
N GLU A 309 5.06 42.07 5.72
CA GLU A 309 3.98 41.10 5.98
C GLU A 309 3.84 40.90 7.49
N SER A 310 2.65 41.14 8.00
CA SER A 310 2.29 40.91 9.38
C SER A 310 2.68 39.50 9.80
N THR A 311 3.50 39.37 10.81
CA THR A 311 4.16 38.13 11.25
C THR A 311 3.22 37.05 11.79
N SER A 312 1.90 37.23 11.69
CA SER A 312 0.86 36.31 12.17
C SER A 312 0.56 35.15 11.22
N ASP A 313 0.85 35.24 9.92
CA ASP A 313 0.38 34.27 8.92
C ASP A 313 1.47 33.40 8.29
N ILE A 314 2.70 33.40 8.84
CA ILE A 314 3.77 32.54 8.33
C ILE A 314 3.41 31.08 8.63
N LEU A 315 3.17 30.29 7.58
CA LEU A 315 2.95 28.85 7.71
C LEU A 315 4.12 28.16 8.43
N PHE A 316 3.83 27.07 9.15
CA PHE A 316 4.82 26.39 10.00
C PHE A 316 6.13 26.07 9.29
N LEU A 317 6.07 25.48 8.08
CA LEU A 317 7.25 25.12 7.30
C LEU A 317 7.96 26.30 6.65
N ASP A 318 7.27 27.43 6.38
CA ASP A 318 7.90 28.60 5.77
C ASP A 318 8.98 29.22 6.66
N ARG A 319 8.93 28.99 7.95
CA ARG A 319 9.98 29.40 8.92
C ARG A 319 11.35 28.79 8.63
N SER A 320 11.41 27.70 7.86
CA SER A 320 12.66 27.06 7.43
C SER A 320 13.23 27.67 6.16
N LYS A 321 12.48 28.54 5.44
CA LYS A 321 12.91 29.19 4.21
C LYS A 321 13.94 30.30 4.48
N ILE A 322 14.90 30.46 3.58
CA ILE A 322 15.95 31.48 3.67
C ILE A 322 15.35 32.87 3.83
N ARG A 323 14.29 33.22 3.08
CA ARG A 323 13.64 34.54 3.17
C ARG A 323 13.03 34.88 4.52
N PHE A 324 12.73 33.87 5.35
CA PHE A 324 12.26 34.03 6.73
C PHE A 324 13.36 33.70 7.75
N GLY A 325 14.63 33.77 7.30
CA GLY A 325 15.82 33.52 8.13
C GLY A 325 16.08 32.02 8.41
N GLY A 326 15.52 31.08 7.65
CA GLY A 326 15.83 29.65 7.66
C GLY A 326 17.07 29.30 6.87
N LYS A 327 17.36 27.99 6.75
CA LYS A 327 18.54 27.45 6.10
C LYS A 327 18.24 26.76 4.77
N PHE A 328 16.96 26.63 4.38
CA PHE A 328 16.53 25.85 3.22
C PHE A 328 15.98 26.73 2.10
N SER A 329 16.18 26.30 0.85
CA SER A 329 15.63 26.97 -0.32
C SER A 329 14.09 26.92 -0.32
N GLU A 330 13.46 27.81 -1.09
CA GLU A 330 12.01 27.81 -1.28
C GLU A 330 11.52 26.47 -1.80
N ASP A 331 12.25 25.93 -2.81
CA ASP A 331 11.91 24.66 -3.47
C ASP A 331 12.01 23.48 -2.52
N ASP A 332 13.08 23.38 -1.71
CA ASP A 332 13.24 22.30 -0.72
C ASP A 332 12.09 22.27 0.29
N VAL A 333 11.64 23.43 0.76
CA VAL A 333 10.54 23.54 1.73
C VAL A 333 9.20 23.22 1.07
N GLU A 334 8.99 23.65 -0.18
CA GLU A 334 7.77 23.35 -0.91
C GLU A 334 7.67 21.86 -1.27
N ASP A 335 8.78 21.24 -1.60
CA ASP A 335 8.88 19.80 -1.84
C ASP A 335 8.54 18.99 -0.58
N VAL A 336 9.05 19.40 0.58
CA VAL A 336 8.69 18.80 1.88
C VAL A 336 7.21 19.03 2.19
N ARG A 337 6.63 20.16 1.83
CA ARG A 337 5.20 20.47 2.00
C ARG A 337 4.32 19.54 1.15
N LYS A 338 4.65 19.34 -0.13
CA LYS A 338 3.94 18.42 -1.04
C LYS A 338 4.00 16.99 -0.50
N PHE A 339 5.19 16.55 -0.09
CA PHE A 339 5.39 15.25 0.53
C PHE A 339 4.50 15.06 1.77
N SER A 340 4.51 16.02 2.69
CA SER A 340 3.72 15.95 3.93
C SER A 340 2.21 15.91 3.67
N THR A 341 1.74 16.69 2.69
CA THR A 341 0.33 16.67 2.27
C THR A 341 -0.07 15.31 1.71
N THR A 342 0.81 14.69 0.93
CA THR A 342 0.61 13.35 0.37
C THR A 342 0.57 12.30 1.48
N LEU A 343 1.43 12.40 2.50
CA LEU A 343 1.41 11.48 3.66
C LEU A 343 0.08 11.53 4.43
N ILE A 344 -0.49 12.71 4.60
CA ILE A 344 -1.78 12.86 5.27
C ILE A 344 -2.88 12.16 4.45
N LEU A 345 -2.89 12.33 3.12
CA LEU A 345 -3.84 11.62 2.24
C LEU A 345 -3.67 10.10 2.33
N ILE A 346 -2.43 9.60 2.34
CA ILE A 346 -2.13 8.18 2.51
C ILE A 346 -2.66 7.67 3.87
N ALA A 347 -2.54 8.46 4.94
CA ALA A 347 -3.07 8.09 6.24
C ALA A 347 -4.61 7.92 6.23
N PHE A 348 -5.34 8.73 5.45
CA PHE A 348 -6.78 8.56 5.27
C PHE A 348 -7.17 7.33 4.44
N ILE A 349 -6.22 6.72 3.70
CA ILE A 349 -6.45 5.47 2.97
C ILE A 349 -6.29 4.24 3.89
N ILE A 350 -5.68 4.36 5.08
CA ILE A 350 -5.47 3.21 5.99
C ILE A 350 -6.78 2.44 6.29
N PRO A 351 -7.92 3.07 6.63
CA PRO A 351 -9.16 2.34 6.86
C PRO A 351 -9.71 1.62 5.60
N TYR A 352 -9.41 2.14 4.41
CA TYR A 352 -9.73 1.45 3.17
C TYR A 352 -9.00 0.09 3.06
N TRP A 353 -7.71 0.04 3.42
CA TRP A 353 -6.95 -1.20 3.44
C TRP A 353 -7.53 -2.21 4.45
N LEU A 354 -8.05 -1.74 5.58
CA LEU A 354 -8.75 -2.58 6.54
C LEU A 354 -9.96 -3.30 5.90
N LEU A 355 -10.74 -2.59 5.07
CA LEU A 355 -11.85 -3.19 4.33
C LEU A 355 -11.37 -4.12 3.21
N TYR A 356 -10.34 -3.70 2.48
CA TYR A 356 -9.78 -4.46 1.36
C TYR A 356 -9.33 -5.87 1.78
N PHE A 357 -8.61 -5.99 2.89
CA PHE A 357 -8.13 -7.29 3.39
C PHE A 357 -9.24 -8.22 3.90
N GLN A 358 -10.50 -7.78 3.93
CA GLN A 358 -11.62 -8.68 4.23
C GLN A 358 -11.80 -9.75 3.13
N MET A 359 -11.34 -9.50 1.91
CA MET A 359 -11.38 -10.49 0.83
C MET A 359 -10.59 -11.76 1.17
N GLU A 360 -9.44 -11.61 1.83
CA GLU A 360 -8.57 -12.72 2.22
C GLU A 360 -8.98 -13.39 3.54
N THR A 361 -9.91 -12.79 4.28
CA THR A 361 -10.27 -13.22 5.65
C THR A 361 -11.76 -13.47 5.82
N THR A 362 -12.55 -12.45 6.10
CA THR A 362 -13.97 -12.62 6.42
C THR A 362 -14.82 -13.03 5.21
N TYR A 363 -14.51 -12.51 4.01
CA TYR A 363 -15.18 -12.97 2.78
C TYR A 363 -14.83 -14.43 2.49
N MET A 364 -13.58 -14.83 2.71
CA MET A 364 -13.17 -16.22 2.56
C MET A 364 -13.90 -17.12 3.58
N LYS A 365 -13.99 -16.71 4.86
CA LYS A 365 -14.80 -17.42 5.89
C LYS A 365 -16.25 -17.55 5.43
N GLN A 366 -16.89 -16.48 4.99
CA GLN A 366 -18.26 -16.47 4.47
C GLN A 366 -18.41 -17.44 3.28
N GLY A 367 -17.43 -17.46 2.36
CA GLY A 367 -17.41 -18.38 1.22
C GLY A 367 -17.40 -19.85 1.63
N PHE A 368 -16.71 -20.22 2.73
CA PHE A 368 -16.77 -21.58 3.28
C PHE A 368 -18.10 -21.92 3.96
N GLN A 369 -18.87 -20.92 4.40
CA GLN A 369 -20.20 -21.09 4.97
C GLN A 369 -21.31 -21.17 3.91
N LEU A 370 -21.03 -20.83 2.66
CA LEU A 370 -21.96 -20.87 1.53
C LEU A 370 -21.87 -22.20 0.78
N ASN A 371 -22.96 -22.61 0.13
CA ASN A 371 -23.00 -23.83 -0.68
C ASN A 371 -22.06 -23.73 -1.88
N SER A 372 -20.93 -24.39 -1.80
CA SER A 372 -19.88 -24.43 -2.82
C SER A 372 -20.03 -25.56 -3.84
N GLY A 373 -21.03 -26.42 -3.67
CA GLY A 373 -21.23 -27.56 -4.55
C GLY A 373 -21.97 -27.21 -5.82
N VAL A 374 -21.40 -27.60 -6.97
CA VAL A 374 -22.02 -27.50 -8.28
C VAL A 374 -22.01 -28.88 -8.94
N THR A 375 -23.15 -29.31 -9.45
CA THR A 375 -23.26 -30.57 -10.19
C THR A 375 -23.11 -30.26 -11.69
N ILE A 376 -21.96 -30.66 -12.26
CA ILE A 376 -21.71 -30.54 -13.70
C ILE A 376 -21.59 -31.97 -14.28
N SER A 377 -22.45 -32.29 -15.22
CA SER A 377 -22.41 -33.57 -15.95
C SER A 377 -22.28 -34.78 -15.01
N SER A 378 -23.15 -34.87 -13.98
CA SER A 378 -23.20 -35.94 -12.97
C SER A 378 -21.98 -36.02 -12.01
N LYS A 379 -21.03 -35.06 -12.07
CA LYS A 379 -19.95 -34.94 -11.10
C LYS A 379 -20.21 -33.77 -10.16
N ASN A 380 -20.16 -34.06 -8.87
CA ASN A 380 -20.22 -33.03 -7.84
C ASN A 380 -18.84 -32.35 -7.72
N LEU A 381 -18.74 -31.14 -8.26
CA LEU A 381 -17.55 -30.31 -8.14
C LEU A 381 -17.72 -29.33 -6.98
N ILE A 382 -16.64 -29.11 -6.24
CA ILE A 382 -16.60 -28.07 -5.19
C ILE A 382 -15.90 -26.85 -5.76
N ILE A 383 -16.59 -25.70 -5.77
CA ILE A 383 -16.02 -24.42 -6.16
C ILE A 383 -15.15 -23.92 -5.01
N PRO A 384 -13.85 -23.69 -5.23
CA PRO A 384 -12.99 -23.06 -4.24
C PRO A 384 -13.49 -21.65 -3.89
N ALA A 385 -13.65 -21.35 -2.59
CA ALA A 385 -14.06 -20.00 -2.15
C ALA A 385 -13.09 -18.91 -2.68
N ALA A 386 -11.81 -19.23 -2.80
CA ALA A 386 -10.81 -18.34 -3.36
C ALA A 386 -11.04 -17.95 -4.84
N TRP A 387 -11.84 -18.73 -5.60
CA TRP A 387 -12.17 -18.37 -6.99
C TRP A 387 -12.97 -17.05 -7.09
N LEU A 388 -13.68 -16.69 -6.05
CA LEU A 388 -14.43 -15.44 -6.02
C LEU A 388 -13.51 -14.21 -6.07
N SER A 389 -12.28 -14.31 -5.54
CA SER A 389 -11.27 -13.26 -5.68
C SER A 389 -10.80 -13.07 -7.13
N MET A 390 -11.04 -14.04 -8.04
CA MET A 390 -10.80 -13.84 -9.47
C MET A 390 -11.74 -12.78 -10.06
N ILE A 391 -12.94 -12.60 -9.51
CA ILE A 391 -13.91 -11.60 -9.97
C ILE A 391 -13.34 -10.20 -9.79
N ASP A 392 -12.70 -9.95 -8.66
CA ASP A 392 -11.98 -8.71 -8.39
C ASP A 392 -10.89 -8.45 -9.45
N ILE A 393 -9.99 -9.41 -9.65
CA ILE A 393 -8.89 -9.32 -10.63
C ILE A 393 -9.43 -9.11 -12.05
N LEU A 394 -10.43 -9.88 -12.47
CA LEU A 394 -11.05 -9.76 -13.78
C LEU A 394 -11.73 -8.40 -13.94
N THR A 395 -12.42 -7.92 -12.89
CA THR A 395 -13.03 -6.59 -12.89
C THR A 395 -11.99 -5.51 -13.16
N ILE A 396 -10.84 -5.55 -12.50
CA ILE A 396 -9.76 -4.59 -12.72
C ILE A 396 -9.18 -4.74 -14.13
N MET A 397 -8.90 -5.96 -14.58
CA MET A 397 -8.31 -6.23 -15.88
C MET A 397 -9.17 -5.73 -17.05
N PHE A 398 -10.50 -5.79 -16.94
CA PHE A 398 -11.42 -5.29 -17.96
C PHE A 398 -11.76 -3.81 -17.76
N LEU A 399 -11.99 -3.38 -16.54
CA LEU A 399 -12.44 -2.02 -16.24
C LEU A 399 -11.35 -0.98 -16.52
N LEU A 400 -10.10 -1.22 -16.14
CA LEU A 400 -9.01 -0.25 -16.31
C LEU A 400 -8.79 0.15 -17.78
N PRO A 401 -8.68 -0.77 -18.76
CA PRO A 401 -8.58 -0.40 -20.16
C PRO A 401 -9.80 0.41 -20.64
N ILE A 402 -11.00 0.05 -20.21
CA ILE A 402 -12.24 0.78 -20.54
C ILE A 402 -12.19 2.21 -20.00
N LEU A 403 -11.79 2.38 -18.75
CA LEU A 403 -11.67 3.71 -18.13
C LEU A 403 -10.63 4.57 -18.86
N VAL A 404 -9.43 4.04 -19.10
CA VAL A 404 -8.32 4.78 -19.71
C VAL A 404 -8.58 5.09 -21.19
N ARG A 405 -9.15 4.17 -21.96
CA ARG A 405 -9.32 4.30 -23.41
C ARG A 405 -10.59 5.06 -23.81
N PHE A 406 -11.67 4.93 -23.03
CA PHE A 406 -12.98 5.47 -23.40
C PHE A 406 -13.50 6.51 -22.40
N VAL A 407 -13.55 6.18 -21.10
CA VAL A 407 -14.23 7.01 -20.11
C VAL A 407 -13.44 8.29 -19.81
N TYR A 408 -12.16 8.18 -19.48
CA TYR A 408 -11.34 9.35 -19.14
C TYR A 408 -11.14 10.33 -20.32
N PRO A 409 -10.90 9.89 -21.57
CA PRO A 409 -10.86 10.81 -22.69
C PRO A 409 -12.19 11.53 -22.95
N TYR A 410 -13.32 10.81 -22.78
CA TYR A 410 -14.65 11.40 -22.91
C TYR A 410 -14.90 12.48 -21.82
N LEU A 411 -14.55 12.17 -20.56
CA LEU A 411 -14.69 13.12 -19.46
C LEU A 411 -13.76 14.34 -19.61
N ARG A 412 -12.54 14.15 -20.14
CA ARG A 412 -11.63 15.27 -20.46
C ARG A 412 -12.22 16.21 -21.51
N LYS A 413 -12.84 15.69 -22.56
CA LYS A 413 -13.53 16.50 -23.58
C LYS A 413 -14.65 17.34 -23.00
N LYS A 414 -15.26 16.91 -21.90
CA LYS A 414 -16.33 17.63 -21.18
C LYS A 414 -15.82 18.47 -20.01
N ASN A 415 -14.51 18.59 -19.78
CA ASN A 415 -13.91 19.24 -18.61
C ASN A 415 -14.38 18.66 -17.26
N LEU A 416 -14.78 17.38 -17.24
CA LEU A 416 -15.28 16.64 -16.06
C LEU A 416 -14.30 15.54 -15.61
N TYR A 417 -13.02 15.64 -15.99
CA TYR A 417 -12.04 14.64 -15.60
C TYR A 417 -11.89 14.58 -14.07
N PRO A 418 -12.10 13.41 -13.44
CA PRO A 418 -12.02 13.29 -11.99
C PRO A 418 -10.56 13.37 -11.52
N ASP A 419 -10.30 14.26 -10.56
CA ASP A 419 -9.00 14.32 -9.91
C ASP A 419 -8.76 13.04 -9.05
N PHE A 420 -7.49 12.79 -8.70
CA PHE A 420 -7.12 11.61 -7.91
C PHE A 420 -7.84 11.54 -6.55
N ILE A 421 -8.13 12.69 -5.91
CA ILE A 421 -8.84 12.74 -4.63
C ILE A 421 -10.29 12.27 -4.80
N PHE A 422 -10.97 12.73 -5.85
CA PHE A 422 -12.33 12.28 -6.15
C PHE A 422 -12.37 10.76 -6.39
N ARG A 423 -11.42 10.22 -7.16
CA ARG A 423 -11.32 8.79 -7.44
C ARG A 423 -11.10 7.97 -6.17
N ILE A 424 -10.21 8.42 -5.26
CA ILE A 424 -9.97 7.78 -3.96
C ILE A 424 -11.26 7.76 -3.13
N VAL A 425 -11.94 8.91 -2.96
CA VAL A 425 -13.19 8.98 -2.18
C VAL A 425 -14.29 8.12 -2.79
N PHE A 426 -14.43 8.15 -4.12
CA PHE A 426 -15.41 7.30 -4.83
C PHE A 426 -15.13 5.81 -4.59
N GLY A 427 -13.89 5.38 -4.69
CA GLY A 427 -13.50 4.01 -4.38
C GLY A 427 -13.77 3.63 -2.90
N MET A 428 -13.48 4.52 -1.95
CA MET A 428 -13.80 4.30 -0.53
C MET A 428 -15.31 4.11 -0.30
N ILE A 429 -16.16 4.87 -0.99
CA ILE A 429 -17.63 4.71 -0.92
C ILE A 429 -18.03 3.33 -1.45
N LEU A 430 -17.46 2.88 -2.56
CA LEU A 430 -17.73 1.56 -3.11
C LEU A 430 -17.30 0.45 -2.14
N ALA A 431 -16.19 0.61 -1.43
CA ALA A 431 -15.78 -0.35 -0.40
C ALA A 431 -16.81 -0.44 0.74
N VAL A 432 -17.40 0.69 1.17
CA VAL A 432 -18.51 0.69 2.14
C VAL A 432 -19.71 -0.09 1.61
N ILE A 433 -20.09 0.11 0.35
CA ILE A 433 -21.21 -0.61 -0.28
C ILE A 433 -20.92 -2.12 -0.34
N SER A 434 -19.70 -2.51 -0.67
CA SER A 434 -19.27 -3.93 -0.66
C SER A 434 -19.41 -4.55 0.74
N MET A 435 -18.99 -3.83 1.80
CA MET A 435 -19.14 -4.31 3.19
C MET A 435 -20.62 -4.45 3.60
N ILE A 436 -21.46 -3.51 3.21
CA ILE A 436 -22.90 -3.60 3.48
C ILE A 436 -23.50 -4.82 2.76
N ALA A 437 -23.15 -5.05 1.49
CA ALA A 437 -23.60 -6.23 0.76
C ALA A 437 -23.17 -7.55 1.43
N ALA A 438 -21.90 -7.61 1.90
CA ALA A 438 -21.40 -8.76 2.64
C ALA A 438 -22.13 -8.98 3.98
N GLY A 439 -22.41 -7.89 4.71
CA GLY A 439 -23.17 -7.94 5.95
C GLY A 439 -24.60 -8.44 5.75
N ILE A 440 -25.29 -7.97 4.71
CA ILE A 440 -26.64 -8.43 4.35
C ILE A 440 -26.62 -9.94 4.02
N LEU A 441 -25.67 -10.39 3.19
CA LEU A 441 -25.53 -11.81 2.87
C LEU A 441 -25.27 -12.64 4.14
N GLN A 442 -24.43 -12.13 5.07
CA GLN A 442 -24.14 -12.84 6.31
C GLN A 442 -25.37 -13.02 7.21
N ILE A 443 -26.31 -12.06 7.23
CA ILE A 443 -27.56 -12.22 7.98
C ILE A 443 -28.34 -13.45 7.49
N TYR A 444 -28.42 -13.66 6.17
CA TYR A 444 -29.09 -14.83 5.61
C TYR A 444 -28.35 -16.13 5.92
N VAL A 445 -27.02 -16.13 5.85
CA VAL A 445 -26.18 -17.29 6.18
C VAL A 445 -26.33 -17.66 7.66
N ASP A 446 -26.25 -16.69 8.56
CA ASP A 446 -26.40 -16.91 10.01
C ASP A 446 -27.80 -17.45 10.35
N ASN A 447 -28.86 -16.96 9.66
CA ASN A 447 -30.22 -17.45 9.82
C ASN A 447 -30.38 -18.91 9.33
N ASP A 448 -29.76 -19.30 8.22
CA ASP A 448 -29.77 -20.68 7.73
C ASP A 448 -29.05 -21.62 8.71
N ILE A 449 -27.90 -21.21 9.24
CA ILE A 449 -27.16 -22.00 10.23
C ILE A 449 -27.96 -22.14 11.52
N ALA A 450 -28.58 -21.06 12.00
CA ALA A 450 -29.38 -21.07 13.23
C ALA A 450 -30.62 -22.00 13.12
N ASN A 451 -31.22 -22.11 11.93
CA ASN A 451 -32.37 -22.96 11.66
C ASN A 451 -32.01 -24.39 11.21
N ASN A 452 -30.72 -24.79 11.32
CA ASN A 452 -30.20 -26.10 10.88
C ASN A 452 -30.45 -26.40 9.39
N ARG A 453 -30.61 -25.38 8.55
CA ARG A 453 -30.73 -25.50 7.08
C ARG A 453 -29.34 -25.56 6.45
N THR A 454 -28.56 -26.58 6.82
CA THR A 454 -27.15 -26.69 6.43
C THR A 454 -26.88 -27.98 5.66
N ILE A 455 -25.87 -27.92 4.80
CA ILE A 455 -25.32 -29.05 4.04
C ILE A 455 -23.88 -29.27 4.50
N THR A 456 -23.54 -30.47 4.95
CA THR A 456 -22.17 -30.79 5.32
C THR A 456 -21.38 -31.23 4.09
N ARG A 457 -20.24 -30.57 3.83
CA ARG A 457 -19.33 -30.90 2.72
C ARG A 457 -17.91 -31.13 3.20
N LEU A 458 -17.25 -32.09 2.58
CA LEU A 458 -15.84 -32.40 2.81
C LEU A 458 -14.99 -31.56 1.84
N ILE A 459 -14.21 -30.59 2.36
CA ILE A 459 -13.33 -29.74 1.59
C ILE A 459 -11.90 -29.91 2.13
N GLY A 460 -10.98 -30.38 1.31
CA GLY A 460 -9.57 -30.57 1.71
C GLY A 460 -9.37 -31.44 2.95
N GLY A 461 -10.23 -32.44 3.16
CA GLY A 461 -10.16 -33.35 4.31
C GLY A 461 -10.80 -32.81 5.59
N THR A 462 -11.51 -31.70 5.57
CA THR A 462 -12.25 -31.11 6.69
C THR A 462 -13.72 -30.94 6.34
N TYR A 463 -14.61 -31.25 7.28
CA TYR A 463 -16.06 -31.10 7.11
C TYR A 463 -16.46 -29.67 7.44
N PHE A 464 -17.16 -29.02 6.51
CA PHE A 464 -17.74 -27.68 6.68
C PHE A 464 -19.27 -27.77 6.62
N ASN A 465 -19.94 -27.14 7.59
CA ASN A 465 -21.38 -26.93 7.55
C ASN A 465 -21.68 -25.67 6.74
N GLN A 466 -22.29 -25.84 5.57
CA GLN A 466 -22.61 -24.79 4.62
C GLN A 466 -24.11 -24.48 4.65
N SER A 467 -24.49 -23.21 4.52
CA SER A 467 -25.87 -22.80 4.32
C SER A 467 -26.35 -23.28 2.94
N ASN A 468 -27.66 -23.29 2.73
CA ASN A 468 -28.23 -23.69 1.44
C ASN A 468 -28.05 -22.60 0.35
N ILE A 469 -27.57 -21.42 0.71
CA ILE A 469 -27.36 -20.28 -0.19
C ILE A 469 -26.13 -20.54 -1.06
N SER A 470 -26.28 -20.32 -2.37
CA SER A 470 -25.20 -20.52 -3.33
C SER A 470 -24.01 -19.59 -3.08
N ILE A 471 -22.79 -20.08 -3.27
CA ILE A 471 -21.54 -19.30 -3.20
C ILE A 471 -21.51 -18.13 -4.19
N TYR A 472 -22.23 -18.21 -5.30
CA TYR A 472 -22.35 -17.12 -6.27
C TYR A 472 -23.03 -15.86 -5.71
N SER A 473 -23.72 -15.94 -4.58
CA SER A 473 -24.31 -14.78 -3.88
C SER A 473 -23.25 -13.79 -3.39
N GLN A 474 -21.96 -14.18 -3.34
CA GLN A 474 -20.84 -13.30 -3.04
C GLN A 474 -20.33 -12.50 -4.25
N VAL A 475 -20.71 -12.85 -5.48
CA VAL A 475 -20.23 -12.16 -6.71
C VAL A 475 -20.40 -10.64 -6.64
N PRO A 476 -21.55 -10.07 -6.23
CA PRO A 476 -21.71 -8.63 -6.18
C PRO A 476 -20.70 -7.92 -5.28
N GLN A 477 -20.38 -8.47 -4.10
CA GLN A 477 -19.44 -7.84 -3.18
C GLN A 477 -18.01 -7.84 -3.73
N TYR A 478 -17.56 -8.93 -4.38
CA TYR A 478 -16.24 -8.99 -5.03
C TYR A 478 -16.16 -8.08 -6.27
N PHE A 479 -17.24 -7.98 -7.04
CA PHE A 479 -17.30 -7.07 -8.19
C PHE A 479 -17.21 -5.61 -7.75
N ILE A 480 -17.96 -5.21 -6.72
CA ILE A 480 -17.95 -3.84 -6.20
C ILE A 480 -16.59 -3.49 -5.61
N ILE A 481 -15.94 -4.40 -4.88
CA ILE A 481 -14.61 -4.14 -4.31
C ILE A 481 -13.55 -4.04 -5.42
N GLY A 482 -13.68 -4.78 -6.53
CA GLY A 482 -12.81 -4.65 -7.70
C GLY A 482 -12.91 -3.28 -8.38
N ILE A 483 -14.13 -2.75 -8.53
CA ILE A 483 -14.29 -1.36 -9.01
C ILE A 483 -13.66 -0.39 -8.01
N SER A 484 -13.90 -0.57 -6.72
CA SER A 484 -13.33 0.23 -5.63
C SER A 484 -11.79 0.23 -5.69
N GLU A 485 -11.17 -0.93 -5.85
CA GLU A 485 -9.72 -1.09 -5.97
C GLU A 485 -9.15 -0.33 -7.16
N SER A 486 -9.77 -0.47 -8.34
CA SER A 486 -9.34 0.23 -9.55
C SER A 486 -9.36 1.75 -9.40
N GLN A 487 -10.20 2.30 -8.53
CA GLN A 487 -10.27 3.74 -8.27
C GLN A 487 -9.31 4.16 -7.14
N THR A 488 -9.34 3.49 -5.99
CA THR A 488 -8.60 3.90 -4.80
C THR A 488 -7.10 3.62 -4.94
N ILE A 489 -6.71 2.38 -5.30
CA ILE A 489 -5.30 1.98 -5.33
C ILE A 489 -4.57 2.65 -6.49
N VAL A 490 -5.16 2.66 -7.68
CA VAL A 490 -4.55 3.30 -8.85
C VAL A 490 -4.38 4.81 -8.64
N ALA A 491 -5.41 5.49 -8.11
CA ALA A 491 -5.32 6.90 -7.80
C ALA A 491 -4.39 7.19 -6.62
N GLY A 492 -4.29 6.29 -5.64
CA GLY A 492 -3.33 6.38 -4.54
C GLY A 492 -1.88 6.24 -4.99
N LEU A 493 -1.59 5.32 -5.91
CA LEU A 493 -0.27 5.19 -6.54
C LEU A 493 0.06 6.41 -7.41
N GLU A 494 -0.91 6.93 -8.18
CA GLU A 494 -0.77 8.15 -8.95
C GLU A 494 -0.42 9.33 -8.02
N LEU A 495 -1.14 9.48 -6.91
CA LEU A 495 -0.86 10.47 -5.86
C LEU A 495 0.58 10.32 -5.33
N ALA A 496 1.00 9.11 -4.97
CA ALA A 496 2.32 8.84 -4.39
C ALA A 496 3.47 9.12 -5.36
N CYS A 497 3.24 8.99 -6.68
CA CYS A 497 4.28 9.16 -7.69
C CYS A 497 4.27 10.56 -8.35
N THR A 498 3.10 11.23 -8.49
CA THR A 498 3.00 12.48 -9.26
C THR A 498 2.95 13.74 -8.42
N GLN A 499 2.51 13.63 -7.15
CA GLN A 499 2.34 14.80 -6.27
C GLN A 499 3.57 15.08 -5.39
N VAL A 500 4.63 14.32 -5.56
CA VAL A 500 5.89 14.48 -4.83
C VAL A 500 7.06 14.63 -5.81
N PRO A 501 8.16 15.30 -5.41
CA PRO A 501 9.37 15.38 -6.22
C PRO A 501 9.93 13.99 -6.56
N THR A 502 10.63 13.89 -7.68
CA THR A 502 11.24 12.64 -8.16
C THR A 502 12.15 11.98 -7.12
N SER A 503 12.86 12.80 -6.32
CA SER A 503 13.72 12.35 -5.23
C SER A 503 12.96 11.71 -4.05
N MET A 504 11.64 11.89 -3.95
CA MET A 504 10.78 11.41 -2.85
C MET A 504 9.78 10.33 -3.28
N GLN A 505 9.69 10.03 -4.57
CA GLN A 505 8.68 9.12 -5.12
C GLN A 505 8.83 7.68 -4.59
N ALA A 506 10.06 7.14 -4.52
CA ALA A 506 10.28 5.77 -4.06
C ALA A 506 9.90 5.60 -2.57
N VAL A 507 10.29 6.57 -1.74
CA VAL A 507 9.93 6.58 -0.31
C VAL A 507 8.42 6.71 -0.13
N THR A 508 7.77 7.62 -0.89
CA THR A 508 6.32 7.83 -0.79
C THR A 508 5.54 6.59 -1.24
N ASN A 509 5.98 5.94 -2.31
CA ASN A 509 5.41 4.67 -2.75
C ASN A 509 5.59 3.56 -1.70
N GLY A 510 6.76 3.49 -1.07
CA GLY A 510 7.01 2.58 0.06
C GLY A 510 6.07 2.82 1.23
N ILE A 511 5.82 4.08 1.59
CA ILE A 511 4.88 4.48 2.65
C ILE A 511 3.43 4.17 2.26
N PHE A 512 3.07 4.33 0.98
CA PHE A 512 1.75 3.94 0.49
C PHE A 512 1.48 2.45 0.72
N TRP A 513 2.40 1.57 0.34
CA TRP A 513 2.26 0.14 0.60
C TRP A 513 2.38 -0.21 2.09
N PHE A 514 3.22 0.50 2.86
CA PHE A 514 3.26 0.35 4.31
C PHE A 514 1.93 0.68 4.99
N SER A 515 1.18 1.66 4.46
CA SER A 515 -0.16 1.98 4.96
C SER A 515 -1.13 0.80 4.84
N SER A 516 -0.96 -0.06 3.82
CA SER A 516 -1.74 -1.29 3.71
C SER A 516 -1.41 -2.29 4.81
N GLY A 517 -0.13 -2.39 5.18
CA GLY A 517 0.29 -3.19 6.33
C GLY A 517 -0.37 -2.74 7.64
N ILE A 518 -0.44 -1.42 7.89
CA ILE A 518 -1.14 -0.86 9.05
C ILE A 518 -2.62 -1.24 9.01
N GLY A 519 -3.29 -1.13 7.85
CA GLY A 519 -4.69 -1.54 7.68
C GLY A 519 -4.93 -3.01 8.03
N SER A 520 -4.00 -3.88 7.65
CA SER A 520 -4.05 -5.32 7.98
C SER A 520 -3.88 -5.57 9.49
N PHE A 521 -2.95 -4.89 10.17
CA PHE A 521 -2.81 -4.99 11.63
C PHE A 521 -4.04 -4.48 12.39
N LEU A 522 -4.65 -3.38 11.92
CA LEU A 522 -5.92 -2.90 12.46
C LEU A 522 -7.04 -3.95 12.29
N GLY A 523 -7.02 -4.71 11.18
CA GLY A 523 -7.91 -5.85 10.96
C GLY A 523 -7.78 -6.91 12.06
N THR A 524 -6.55 -7.28 12.42
CA THR A 524 -6.28 -8.20 13.54
C THR A 524 -6.83 -7.66 14.87
N ALA A 525 -6.52 -6.41 15.18
CA ALA A 525 -6.93 -5.78 16.43
C ALA A 525 -8.46 -5.70 16.55
N LEU A 526 -9.14 -5.27 15.49
CA LEU A 526 -10.59 -5.13 15.47
C LEU A 526 -11.31 -6.49 15.53
N LEU A 527 -10.77 -7.51 14.86
CA LEU A 527 -11.31 -8.85 14.89
C LEU A 527 -11.24 -9.45 16.30
N ASN A 528 -10.08 -9.33 16.97
CA ASN A 528 -9.90 -9.79 18.33
C ASN A 528 -10.79 -9.03 19.31
N PHE A 529 -10.96 -7.74 19.15
CA PHE A 529 -11.88 -6.94 19.96
C PHE A 529 -13.34 -7.34 19.76
N SER A 530 -13.76 -7.58 18.51
CA SER A 530 -15.10 -8.09 18.19
C SER A 530 -15.38 -9.45 18.85
N ASN A 531 -14.38 -10.34 18.87
CA ASN A 531 -14.49 -11.66 19.50
C ASN A 531 -14.58 -11.58 21.04
N LEU A 532 -13.93 -10.60 21.68
CA LEU A 532 -14.05 -10.36 23.12
C LEU A 532 -15.46 -9.94 23.53
N ILE A 533 -16.16 -9.18 22.65
CA ILE A 533 -17.53 -8.72 22.90
C ILE A 533 -18.54 -9.85 22.62
N ASN A 534 -18.38 -10.58 21.51
CA ASN A 534 -19.30 -11.65 21.07
C ASN A 534 -18.75 -13.03 21.42
N LYS A 535 -18.80 -13.43 22.71
CA LYS A 535 -18.34 -14.74 23.18
C LYS A 535 -19.14 -15.93 22.62
N GLU A 536 -20.31 -15.74 22.04
CA GLU A 536 -21.21 -16.81 21.60
C GLU A 536 -21.23 -17.09 20.08
N ASP A 537 -20.28 -16.61 19.30
CA ASP A 537 -20.12 -16.92 17.85
C ASP A 537 -21.41 -16.81 16.95
N LYS A 538 -22.48 -16.16 17.44
CA LYS A 538 -23.81 -16.25 16.81
C LYS A 538 -24.15 -15.15 15.80
N ASN A 539 -23.41 -14.02 15.75
CA ASN A 539 -23.81 -12.88 14.92
C ASN A 539 -22.61 -12.23 14.24
N HIS A 540 -22.07 -12.87 13.21
CA HIS A 540 -20.91 -12.38 12.48
C HIS A 540 -21.20 -11.16 11.58
N PHE A 541 -22.47 -10.91 11.24
CA PHE A 541 -22.86 -9.81 10.35
C PHE A 541 -22.56 -8.42 10.92
N TYR A 542 -22.57 -8.23 12.26
CA TYR A 542 -22.25 -6.95 12.89
C TYR A 542 -20.85 -6.46 12.54
N TYR A 543 -19.90 -7.37 12.38
CA TYR A 543 -18.53 -7.00 12.04
C TYR A 543 -18.42 -6.23 10.71
N PHE A 544 -19.17 -6.67 9.69
CA PHE A 544 -19.21 -5.99 8.39
C PHE A 544 -19.79 -4.59 8.48
N PHE A 545 -20.86 -4.39 9.27
CA PHE A 545 -21.44 -3.07 9.46
C PHE A 545 -20.55 -2.14 10.28
N VAL A 546 -19.82 -2.64 11.27
CA VAL A 546 -18.84 -1.85 12.03
C VAL A 546 -17.73 -1.36 11.09
N LEU A 547 -17.22 -2.21 10.20
CA LEU A 547 -16.23 -1.82 9.20
C LEU A 547 -16.76 -0.72 8.27
N ALA A 548 -17.99 -0.87 7.79
CA ALA A 548 -18.66 0.12 6.94
C ALA A 548 -18.79 1.48 7.65
N ILE A 549 -19.15 1.48 8.94
CA ILE A 549 -19.26 2.70 9.76
C ILE A 549 -17.89 3.35 9.93
N ILE A 550 -16.85 2.59 10.30
CA ILE A 550 -15.49 3.12 10.44
C ILE A 550 -15.05 3.83 9.16
N GLN A 551 -15.18 3.18 8.01
CA GLN A 551 -14.80 3.77 6.73
C GLN A 551 -15.61 5.03 6.42
N THR A 552 -16.90 5.04 6.69
CA THR A 552 -17.79 6.20 6.46
C THR A 552 -17.34 7.38 7.32
N VAL A 553 -17.01 7.17 8.59
CA VAL A 553 -16.50 8.23 9.48
C VAL A 553 -15.21 8.84 8.91
N PHE A 554 -14.28 8.02 8.42
CA PHE A 554 -13.04 8.53 7.84
C PHE A 554 -13.28 9.30 6.52
N ILE A 555 -14.25 8.89 5.69
CA ILE A 555 -14.67 9.68 4.51
C ILE A 555 -15.19 11.05 4.96
N LEU A 556 -16.05 11.10 5.98
CA LEU A 556 -16.60 12.35 6.49
C LEU A 556 -15.52 13.27 7.08
N LEU A 557 -14.50 12.72 7.74
CA LEU A 557 -13.35 13.48 8.27
C LEU A 557 -12.43 14.00 7.15
N LEU A 558 -12.37 13.30 6.01
CA LEU A 558 -11.55 13.69 4.87
C LEU A 558 -12.16 14.88 4.10
N LEU A 559 -13.48 14.99 4.01
CA LEU A 559 -14.16 16.03 3.23
C LEU A 559 -13.81 17.48 3.63
N PRO A 560 -13.83 17.88 4.93
CA PRO A 560 -13.43 19.22 5.35
C PRO A 560 -11.98 19.54 5.00
N TRP A 561 -11.10 18.54 5.09
CA TRP A 561 -9.70 18.69 4.77
C TRP A 561 -9.46 18.89 3.26
N ILE A 562 -10.17 18.16 2.40
CA ILE A 562 -10.18 18.38 0.95
C ILE A 562 -10.65 19.80 0.61
N TRP A 563 -11.73 20.24 1.25
CA TRP A 563 -12.26 21.59 1.04
C TRP A 563 -11.23 22.65 1.41
N LYS A 564 -10.53 22.49 2.54
CA LYS A 564 -9.45 23.39 2.97
C LYS A 564 -8.30 23.45 1.96
N ILE A 565 -7.85 22.31 1.42
CA ILE A 565 -6.78 22.27 0.40
C ILE A 565 -7.22 22.97 -0.89
N ARG A 566 -8.44 22.70 -1.36
CA ARG A 566 -8.98 23.33 -2.58
C ARG A 566 -9.11 24.84 -2.41
N ARG A 567 -9.54 25.29 -1.24
CA ARG A 567 -9.63 26.72 -0.90
C ARG A 567 -8.25 27.39 -0.94
N ASN A 568 -7.25 26.77 -0.33
CA ASN A 568 -5.89 27.32 -0.31
C ASN A 568 -5.26 27.39 -1.71
N LYS A 569 -5.50 26.38 -2.58
CA LYS A 569 -5.06 26.43 -3.98
C LYS A 569 -5.71 27.58 -4.76
N LYS A 570 -6.99 27.86 -4.57
CA LYS A 570 -7.67 29.00 -5.21
C LYS A 570 -7.09 30.36 -4.77
N ILE A 571 -6.79 30.51 -3.49
CA ILE A 571 -6.18 31.74 -2.95
C ILE A 571 -4.79 31.95 -3.56
N HIS A 572 -3.97 30.90 -3.71
CA HIS A 572 -2.63 30.99 -4.29
C HIS A 572 -2.66 31.38 -5.79
N VAL A 573 -3.64 30.90 -6.56
CA VAL A 573 -3.82 31.25 -7.97
C VAL A 573 -4.26 32.72 -8.12
N ILE A 574 -5.13 33.21 -7.24
CA ILE A 574 -5.60 34.59 -7.26
C ILE A 574 -4.47 35.56 -6.89
N THR A 575 -3.64 35.22 -5.89
CA THR A 575 -2.47 36.06 -5.52
C THR A 575 -1.38 36.09 -6.59
N THR A 576 -1.11 34.98 -7.29
CA THR A 576 -0.14 34.99 -8.41
C THR A 576 -0.67 35.68 -9.65
N SER A 577 -1.96 35.68 -9.92
CA SER A 577 -2.54 36.45 -11.05
C SER A 577 -2.59 37.94 -10.77
N SER A 578 -2.78 38.39 -9.54
CA SER A 578 -2.79 39.79 -9.16
C SER A 578 -1.37 40.41 -9.11
N THR A 579 -0.33 39.60 -8.95
CA THR A 579 1.09 40.05 -9.04
C THR A 579 1.61 40.11 -10.47
N LEU A 580 0.92 39.53 -11.46
CA LEU A 580 1.26 39.60 -12.89
C LEU A 580 0.51 40.73 -13.65
N THR A 581 -0.43 41.41 -13.00
CA THR A 581 -1.24 42.49 -13.58
C THR A 581 -0.91 43.89 -12.99
N ASN A 582 0.06 43.98 -12.12
CA ASN A 582 0.70 45.21 -11.65
C ASN A 582 2.18 45.17 -12.04
#